data_e516f551ca9c12a63ddc1a2d4cd38fc5
#
_entry.id   e516f551ca9c12a63ddc1a2d4cd38fc5
#
_cell.length_a   1.000
_cell.length_b   1.000
_cell.length_c   1.000
_cell.angle_alpha   90.00
_cell.angle_beta   90.00
_cell.angle_gamma   90.00
#
_symmetry.space_group_name_H-M   'P 1'
#
loop_
_entity.id
_entity.type
_entity.pdbx_description
1 polymer ?
#
loop_
_entity_poly.entity_id
_entity_poly.type
_entity_poly.pdbx_seq_one_letter_code
_entity_poly.pdbx_strand_id
1 'polypeptide(L)'
;IFINEAIEDPIAMKAATEKPLFGKDNRPAKQKAYERFLRNDGPAEWNIDYPQARTPVLKNTTLLFCPGLLTGLLPVMAFQEAFPAIEKKYKVKILQSDSHPMRGCEANVNDIRNAVEKGIGLDANAKIITKGKAPKDIFVICYSKGMPDLLTALIEMPELKDRIRCIFNWAGAPGGSPLADNIFASIKNADMAALKNLTEIIKVVNPMINLGDKVRRLDEYHIKDAVESITTTYRQEFLQKHLKEIDKMNIPIFNISGSTTVTEVPYFQMQGVMELNKYDANNDMQVTQHGAKIASPMATDLAMLHGHHWDLSYSPFPKNMRFGSAHLDHPFPKEAAATAMIKFAFELGLID
;
A
#
# COMPACT_ATOMS: atom_id res chain seq x y z
N ILE A 1 18.22 7.36 4.30
CA ILE A 1 17.95 5.91 4.37
C ILE A 1 17.34 5.43 3.05
N PHE A 2 16.20 5.97 2.62
CA PHE A 2 15.52 5.55 1.38
C PHE A 2 16.44 5.64 0.15
N ILE A 3 17.21 6.71 0.00
CA ILE A 3 18.15 6.88 -1.10
C ILE A 3 19.24 5.79 -1.09
N ASN A 4 19.79 5.49 0.08
CA ASN A 4 20.82 4.48 0.20
C ASN A 4 20.31 3.09 -0.16
N GLU A 5 19.10 2.72 0.30
CA GLU A 5 18.49 1.44 -0.06
C GLU A 5 18.22 1.34 -1.57
N ALA A 6 17.76 2.44 -2.20
CA ALA A 6 17.55 2.48 -3.66
C ALA A 6 18.85 2.27 -4.45
N ILE A 7 19.97 2.82 -3.98
CA ILE A 7 21.28 2.70 -4.63
C ILE A 7 21.86 1.29 -4.47
N GLU A 8 21.61 0.66 -3.33
CA GLU A 8 22.11 -0.67 -3.02
C GLU A 8 21.22 -1.80 -3.62
N ASP A 9 20.00 -1.47 -4.06
CA ASP A 9 19.07 -2.45 -4.58
C ASP A 9 19.43 -2.89 -6.01
N PRO A 10 19.64 -4.21 -6.27
CA PRO A 10 19.99 -4.73 -7.59
C PRO A 10 18.91 -4.47 -8.65
N ILE A 11 17.63 -4.44 -8.25
CA ILE A 11 16.50 -4.21 -9.17
C ILE A 11 16.51 -2.77 -9.64
N ALA A 12 16.66 -1.80 -8.71
CA ALA A 12 16.76 -0.39 -9.02
C ALA A 12 18.00 -0.10 -9.89
N MET A 13 19.15 -0.71 -9.56
CA MET A 13 20.37 -0.55 -10.33
C MET A 13 20.28 -1.18 -11.72
N LYS A 14 19.62 -2.32 -11.88
CA LYS A 14 19.37 -2.93 -13.18
C LYS A 14 18.48 -2.03 -14.05
N ALA A 15 17.38 -1.52 -13.52
CA ALA A 15 16.52 -0.58 -14.22
C ALA A 15 17.25 0.69 -14.65
N ALA A 16 18.20 1.17 -13.84
CA ALA A 16 19.03 2.34 -14.14
C ALA A 16 19.99 2.11 -15.33
N THR A 17 20.37 0.87 -15.62
CA THR A 17 21.28 0.51 -16.70
C THR A 17 20.58 0.12 -17.99
N GLU A 18 19.26 -0.05 -17.98
CA GLU A 18 18.48 -0.36 -19.19
C GLU A 18 18.55 0.80 -20.19
N LYS A 19 18.60 0.44 -21.49
CA LYS A 19 18.64 1.43 -22.56
C LYS A 19 17.30 2.14 -22.68
N PRO A 20 17.26 3.48 -22.74
CA PRO A 20 16.02 4.20 -22.98
C PRO A 20 15.46 3.85 -24.36
N LEU A 21 14.14 3.90 -24.50
CA LEU A 21 13.45 3.67 -25.77
C LEU A 21 13.83 4.71 -26.85
N PHE A 22 14.17 5.92 -26.42
CA PHE A 22 14.55 7.03 -27.29
C PHE A 22 15.81 7.73 -26.76
N GLY A 23 16.80 7.88 -27.64
CA GLY A 23 18.01 8.62 -27.35
C GLY A 23 19.00 7.90 -26.43
N LYS A 24 20.06 8.62 -26.06
CA LYS A 24 21.10 8.16 -25.14
C LYS A 24 20.94 8.88 -23.80
N ASP A 25 20.64 8.14 -22.77
CA ASP A 25 20.61 8.67 -21.40
C ASP A 25 22.02 8.68 -20.80
N ASN A 26 22.59 9.86 -20.70
CA ASN A 26 23.96 10.06 -20.19
C ASN A 26 24.04 10.30 -18.67
N ARG A 27 22.91 10.26 -17.94
CA ARG A 27 22.91 10.44 -16.49
C ARG A 27 23.71 9.32 -15.81
N PRO A 28 24.35 9.59 -14.66
CA PRO A 28 24.99 8.56 -13.87
C PRO A 28 23.98 7.46 -13.45
N ALA A 29 24.44 6.21 -13.40
CA ALA A 29 23.58 5.07 -13.00
C ALA A 29 22.92 5.28 -11.63
N LYS A 30 23.65 5.87 -10.68
CA LYS A 30 23.17 6.24 -9.35
C LYS A 30 21.96 7.19 -9.42
N GLN A 31 22.03 8.21 -10.27
CA GLN A 31 20.92 9.16 -10.44
C GLN A 31 19.71 8.48 -11.08
N LYS A 32 19.90 7.62 -12.06
CA LYS A 32 18.80 6.86 -12.68
C LYS A 32 18.10 5.95 -11.68
N ALA A 33 18.85 5.24 -10.82
CA ALA A 33 18.30 4.38 -9.78
C ALA A 33 17.48 5.18 -8.77
N TYR A 34 17.98 6.35 -8.40
CA TYR A 34 17.29 7.26 -7.49
C TYR A 34 15.96 7.76 -8.08
N GLU A 35 15.97 8.29 -9.29
CA GLU A 35 14.76 8.78 -9.96
C GLU A 35 13.73 7.65 -10.21
N ARG A 36 14.20 6.41 -10.28
CA ARG A 36 13.33 5.23 -10.35
C ARG A 36 12.66 4.90 -9.02
N PHE A 37 13.24 5.35 -7.92
CA PHE A 37 12.75 5.07 -6.57
C PHE A 37 11.94 6.22 -5.98
N LEU A 38 12.43 7.46 -6.10
CA LEU A 38 11.79 8.66 -5.57
C LEU A 38 11.41 9.64 -6.69
N ARG A 39 10.28 10.32 -6.52
CA ARG A 39 9.78 11.38 -7.41
C ARG A 39 10.06 12.75 -6.81
N ASN A 40 10.34 13.71 -7.69
CA ASN A 40 10.50 15.15 -7.36
C ASN A 40 11.63 15.51 -6.42
N ASP A 41 12.56 14.61 -6.18
CA ASP A 41 13.77 14.94 -5.47
C ASP A 41 14.84 15.39 -6.46
N GLY A 42 15.51 16.49 -6.15
CA GLY A 42 16.45 17.12 -7.07
C GLY A 42 17.77 16.38 -7.21
N PRO A 43 18.40 16.39 -8.40
CA PRO A 43 19.70 15.76 -8.63
C PRO A 43 20.84 16.29 -7.76
N ALA A 44 20.71 17.50 -7.22
CA ALA A 44 21.72 18.10 -6.34
C ALA A 44 22.00 17.28 -5.09
N GLU A 45 21.01 16.55 -4.58
CA GLU A 45 21.12 15.71 -3.38
C GLU A 45 22.00 14.49 -3.57
N TRP A 46 22.23 14.07 -4.81
CA TRP A 46 23.13 12.98 -5.16
C TRP A 46 24.60 13.19 -4.77
N ASN A 47 25.01 14.44 -4.65
CA ASN A 47 26.39 14.78 -4.32
C ASN A 47 26.64 14.79 -2.81
N ILE A 48 25.64 14.50 -2.01
CA ILE A 48 25.75 14.43 -0.55
C ILE A 48 26.00 12.98 -0.13
N ASP A 49 26.98 12.78 0.74
CA ASP A 49 27.18 11.49 1.39
C ASP A 49 26.18 11.34 2.54
N TYR A 50 25.27 10.40 2.40
CA TYR A 50 24.29 10.08 3.42
C TYR A 50 24.86 9.03 4.39
N PRO A 51 24.70 9.22 5.71
CA PRO A 51 25.14 8.23 6.68
C PRO A 51 24.35 6.93 6.47
N GLN A 52 25.04 5.80 6.55
CA GLN A 52 24.43 4.48 6.50
C GLN A 52 23.63 4.23 7.78
N ALA A 53 22.38 3.79 7.61
CA ALA A 53 21.58 3.37 8.74
C ALA A 53 22.01 1.99 9.23
N ARG A 54 21.90 1.79 10.54
CA ARG A 54 22.18 0.50 11.15
C ARG A 54 21.23 -0.57 10.63
N THR A 55 21.72 -1.79 10.48
CA THR A 55 20.89 -2.94 10.14
C THR A 55 20.37 -3.59 11.43
N PRO A 56 19.07 -3.49 11.76
CA PRO A 56 18.53 -4.06 12.99
C PRO A 56 18.36 -5.57 12.89
N VAL A 57 18.32 -6.22 14.05
CA VAL A 57 17.79 -7.58 14.23
C VAL A 57 16.61 -7.48 15.19
N LEU A 58 15.40 -7.58 14.65
CA LEU A 58 14.19 -7.31 15.41
C LEU A 58 13.69 -8.58 16.13
N LYS A 59 13.67 -8.57 17.45
CA LYS A 59 13.29 -9.76 18.27
C LYS A 59 11.88 -9.66 18.85
N ASN A 60 11.43 -8.45 19.15
CA ASN A 60 10.15 -8.20 19.82
C ASN A 60 9.11 -7.57 18.92
N THR A 61 9.54 -7.05 17.77
CA THR A 61 8.69 -6.34 16.83
C THR A 61 8.04 -7.31 15.82
N THR A 62 6.76 -7.11 15.57
CA THR A 62 6.02 -7.74 14.48
C THR A 62 5.70 -6.69 13.43
N LEU A 63 6.00 -6.96 12.17
CA LEU A 63 5.49 -6.18 11.06
C LEU A 63 4.06 -6.64 10.78
N LEU A 64 3.08 -5.76 10.99
CA LEU A 64 1.69 -5.99 10.59
C LEU A 64 1.43 -5.30 9.25
N PHE A 65 0.96 -6.05 8.27
CA PHE A 65 0.52 -5.52 6.99
C PHE A 65 -1.00 -5.48 6.93
N CYS A 66 -1.57 -4.30 6.65
CA CYS A 66 -2.99 -4.11 6.39
C CYS A 66 -3.18 -3.94 4.87
N PRO A 67 -3.75 -4.96 4.19
CA PRO A 67 -3.85 -4.97 2.73
C PRO A 67 -4.93 -4.04 2.20
N GLY A 68 -4.82 -3.71 0.90
CA GLY A 68 -5.81 -2.89 0.21
C GLY A 68 -6.96 -3.67 -0.41
N LEU A 69 -7.82 -2.93 -1.11
CA LEU A 69 -8.91 -3.46 -1.94
C LEU A 69 -8.34 -4.46 -2.97
N LEU A 70 -9.12 -5.45 -3.36
CA LEU A 70 -8.76 -6.49 -4.34
C LEU A 70 -7.63 -7.44 -3.92
N THR A 71 -7.08 -7.32 -2.72
CA THR A 71 -6.05 -8.25 -2.23
C THR A 71 -6.57 -9.70 -2.27
N GLY A 72 -5.80 -10.60 -2.85
CA GLY A 72 -6.19 -12.00 -3.06
C GLY A 72 -7.09 -12.23 -4.30
N LEU A 73 -7.58 -11.17 -4.95
CA LEU A 73 -8.31 -11.25 -6.22
C LEU A 73 -7.40 -10.96 -7.42
N LEU A 74 -6.25 -10.35 -7.19
CA LEU A 74 -5.22 -10.14 -8.20
C LEU A 74 -4.34 -11.39 -8.34
N PRO A 75 -3.62 -11.53 -9.47
CA PRO A 75 -2.79 -12.72 -9.75
C PRO A 75 -1.70 -13.01 -8.72
N VAL A 76 -1.26 -12.00 -7.99
CA VAL A 76 -0.21 -12.06 -6.97
C VAL A 76 -0.64 -11.29 -5.73
N MET A 77 -0.03 -11.61 -4.59
CA MET A 77 -0.24 -10.87 -3.34
C MET A 77 0.69 -9.64 -3.29
N ALA A 78 0.26 -8.60 -2.55
CA ALA A 78 1.12 -7.47 -2.26
C ALA A 78 2.34 -7.92 -1.44
N PHE A 79 3.52 -7.40 -1.78
CA PHE A 79 4.81 -7.73 -1.16
C PHE A 79 5.16 -9.23 -1.13
N GLN A 80 4.58 -10.03 -2.03
CA GLN A 80 4.68 -11.50 -2.04
C GLN A 80 6.11 -12.03 -1.93
N GLU A 81 7.08 -11.37 -2.58
CA GLU A 81 8.48 -11.77 -2.55
C GLU A 81 9.27 -11.04 -1.46
N ALA A 82 8.89 -9.79 -1.16
CA ALA A 82 9.60 -8.96 -0.19
C ALA A 82 9.41 -9.44 1.25
N PHE A 83 8.21 -9.82 1.66
CA PHE A 83 7.96 -10.21 3.05
C PHE A 83 8.75 -11.44 3.50
N PRO A 84 8.81 -12.55 2.75
CA PRO A 84 9.65 -13.68 3.14
C PRO A 84 11.15 -13.32 3.21
N ALA A 85 11.64 -12.49 2.30
CA ALA A 85 13.01 -12.02 2.29
C ALA A 85 13.33 -11.17 3.53
N ILE A 86 12.44 -10.24 3.88
CA ILE A 86 12.54 -9.35 5.05
C ILE A 86 12.48 -10.15 6.35
N GLU A 87 11.53 -11.07 6.48
CA GLU A 87 11.41 -11.94 7.65
C GLU A 87 12.70 -12.71 7.91
N LYS A 88 13.29 -13.26 6.85
CA LYS A 88 14.58 -13.97 6.92
C LYS A 88 15.73 -13.04 7.29
N LYS A 89 15.81 -11.84 6.67
CA LYS A 89 16.92 -10.89 6.81
C LYS A 89 16.96 -10.25 8.20
N TYR A 90 15.82 -9.78 8.69
CA TYR A 90 15.71 -9.00 9.93
C TYR A 90 15.23 -9.81 11.13
N LYS A 91 14.85 -11.07 10.93
CA LYS A 91 14.25 -11.95 11.95
C LYS A 91 12.96 -11.36 12.55
N VAL A 92 12.33 -10.43 11.82
CA VAL A 92 11.04 -9.84 12.18
C VAL A 92 9.92 -10.81 11.82
N LYS A 93 8.97 -11.00 12.73
CA LYS A 93 7.75 -11.75 12.40
C LYS A 93 6.88 -10.90 11.47
N ILE A 94 6.43 -11.47 10.37
CA ILE A 94 5.44 -10.84 9.47
C ILE A 94 4.07 -11.43 9.73
N LEU A 95 3.10 -10.55 9.91
CA LEU A 95 1.69 -10.85 10.05
C LEU A 95 0.91 -9.96 9.11
N GLN A 96 0.01 -10.53 8.32
CA GLN A 96 -0.91 -9.76 7.48
C GLN A 96 -2.31 -9.89 8.07
N SER A 97 -3.04 -8.79 8.21
CA SER A 97 -4.45 -8.86 8.59
C SER A 97 -5.23 -9.59 7.49
N ASP A 98 -6.14 -10.48 7.87
CA ASP A 98 -7.01 -11.19 6.92
C ASP A 98 -8.22 -10.33 6.54
N SER A 99 -8.00 -9.00 6.40
CA SER A 99 -9.04 -8.06 6.03
C SER A 99 -9.65 -8.44 4.69
N HIS A 100 -10.98 -8.47 4.65
CA HIS A 100 -11.67 -8.89 3.44
C HIS A 100 -11.50 -7.85 2.32
N PRO A 101 -11.12 -8.24 1.09
CA PRO A 101 -10.80 -7.32 0.01
C PRO A 101 -11.97 -6.46 -0.48
N MET A 102 -13.20 -6.92 -0.28
CA MET A 102 -14.41 -6.31 -0.82
C MET A 102 -15.51 -6.14 0.24
N ARG A 103 -15.14 -5.61 1.41
CA ARG A 103 -16.05 -5.18 2.49
C ARG A 103 -15.78 -3.73 2.89
N GLY A 104 -16.74 -3.10 3.56
CA GLY A 104 -16.57 -1.80 4.23
C GLY A 104 -15.51 -1.84 5.34
N CYS A 105 -15.03 -0.67 5.76
CA CYS A 105 -13.98 -0.59 6.78
C CYS A 105 -14.46 -1.15 8.13
N GLU A 106 -15.68 -0.87 8.54
CA GLU A 106 -16.28 -1.32 9.81
C GLU A 106 -16.35 -2.86 9.87
N ALA A 107 -16.65 -3.50 8.74
CA ALA A 107 -16.71 -4.96 8.66
C ALA A 107 -15.32 -5.62 8.79
N ASN A 108 -14.23 -4.89 8.49
CA ASN A 108 -12.85 -5.37 8.61
C ASN A 108 -12.22 -5.17 10.00
N VAL A 109 -12.87 -4.46 10.92
CA VAL A 109 -12.36 -4.16 12.26
C VAL A 109 -11.94 -5.42 13.01
N ASN A 110 -12.78 -6.45 12.99
CA ASN A 110 -12.50 -7.70 13.70
C ASN A 110 -11.30 -8.47 13.12
N ASP A 111 -11.02 -8.38 11.83
CA ASP A 111 -9.86 -9.01 11.21
C ASP A 111 -8.56 -8.34 11.68
N ILE A 112 -8.55 -7.00 11.76
CA ILE A 112 -7.43 -6.23 12.30
C ILE A 112 -7.26 -6.50 13.80
N ARG A 113 -8.33 -6.51 14.57
CA ARG A 113 -8.32 -6.87 15.99
C ARG A 113 -7.70 -8.25 16.21
N ASN A 114 -8.13 -9.26 15.45
CA ASN A 114 -7.59 -10.60 15.56
C ASN A 114 -6.07 -10.65 15.27
N ALA A 115 -5.59 -9.85 14.32
CA ALA A 115 -4.17 -9.74 14.06
C ALA A 115 -3.43 -9.10 15.23
N VAL A 116 -3.90 -7.96 15.75
CA VAL A 116 -3.25 -7.21 16.82
C VAL A 116 -3.31 -7.93 18.16
N GLU A 117 -4.47 -8.49 18.55
CA GLU A 117 -4.66 -9.07 19.87
C GLU A 117 -4.29 -10.56 19.97
N LYS A 118 -4.40 -11.30 18.85
CA LYS A 118 -4.25 -12.76 18.87
C LYS A 118 -3.14 -13.27 17.94
N GLY A 119 -2.59 -12.43 17.07
CA GLY A 119 -1.64 -12.85 16.04
C GLY A 119 -2.24 -13.80 15.01
N ILE A 120 -3.54 -13.66 14.74
CA ILE A 120 -4.32 -14.42 13.75
C ILE A 120 -4.41 -13.60 12.46
N GLY A 121 -4.23 -14.23 11.32
CA GLY A 121 -4.22 -13.58 10.01
C GLY A 121 -3.49 -14.43 8.99
N LEU A 122 -2.58 -13.83 8.22
CA LEU A 122 -1.73 -14.54 7.27
C LEU A 122 -0.25 -14.34 7.62
N ASP A 123 0.58 -15.33 7.33
CA ASP A 123 2.04 -15.23 7.48
C ASP A 123 2.70 -14.49 6.30
N ALA A 124 4.04 -14.40 6.31
CA ALA A 124 4.83 -13.79 5.23
C ALA A 124 4.58 -14.43 3.84
N ASN A 125 4.14 -15.67 3.79
CA ASN A 125 3.83 -16.41 2.56
C ASN A 125 2.33 -16.44 2.24
N ALA A 126 1.54 -15.58 2.91
CA ALA A 126 0.09 -15.51 2.79
C ALA A 126 -0.65 -16.82 3.20
N LYS A 127 -0.05 -17.63 4.06
CA LYS A 127 -0.70 -18.81 4.65
C LYS A 127 -1.50 -18.42 5.89
N ILE A 128 -2.67 -19.03 6.05
CA ILE A 128 -3.60 -18.72 7.15
C ILE A 128 -2.99 -19.16 8.49
N ILE A 129 -3.01 -18.23 9.46
CA ILE A 129 -2.68 -18.45 10.85
C ILE A 129 -4.00 -18.46 11.65
N THR A 130 -4.46 -19.62 12.07
CA THR A 130 -5.69 -19.79 12.87
C THR A 130 -5.45 -19.73 14.37
N LYS A 131 -4.23 -19.98 14.80
CA LYS A 131 -3.78 -19.89 16.21
C LYS A 131 -2.45 -19.17 16.24
N GLY A 132 -2.40 -18.02 16.88
CA GLY A 132 -1.21 -17.20 17.00
C GLY A 132 -0.92 -16.81 18.43
N LYS A 133 0.15 -16.05 18.62
CA LYS A 133 0.48 -15.36 19.87
C LYS A 133 0.36 -13.87 19.60
N ALA A 134 -0.33 -13.16 20.48
CA ALA A 134 -0.47 -11.71 20.41
C ALA A 134 0.90 -11.03 20.19
N PRO A 135 1.06 -10.19 19.17
CA PRO A 135 2.25 -9.36 19.02
C PRO A 135 2.45 -8.46 20.23
N LYS A 136 3.70 -8.21 20.59
CA LYS A 136 4.02 -7.28 21.68
C LYS A 136 4.13 -5.85 21.16
N ASP A 137 5.00 -5.65 20.19
CA ASP A 137 5.26 -4.37 19.56
C ASP A 137 5.01 -4.49 18.05
N ILE A 138 4.20 -3.60 17.51
CA ILE A 138 3.74 -3.67 16.12
C ILE A 138 4.22 -2.44 15.36
N PHE A 139 4.89 -2.68 14.27
CA PHE A 139 5.18 -1.77 13.20
C PHE A 139 4.19 -2.06 12.06
N VAL A 140 3.40 -1.05 11.65
CA VAL A 140 2.32 -1.28 10.68
C VAL A 140 2.69 -0.70 9.31
N ILE A 141 2.46 -1.46 8.26
CA ILE A 141 2.40 -0.96 6.89
C ILE A 141 0.95 -1.10 6.41
N CYS A 142 0.33 0.02 6.08
CA CYS A 142 -1.03 0.06 5.54
C CYS A 142 -1.00 0.41 4.06
N TYR A 143 -1.46 -0.49 3.22
CA TYR A 143 -1.53 -0.27 1.78
C TYR A 143 -2.96 0.08 1.35
N SER A 144 -3.11 1.16 0.56
CA SER A 144 -4.39 1.50 -0.08
C SER A 144 -5.53 1.61 0.94
N LYS A 145 -6.62 0.86 0.75
CA LYS A 145 -7.75 0.74 1.70
C LYS A 145 -7.33 0.25 3.09
N GLY A 146 -6.18 -0.44 3.22
CA GLY A 146 -5.68 -0.87 4.53
C GLY A 146 -5.45 0.27 5.54
N MET A 147 -5.19 1.51 5.07
CA MET A 147 -5.10 2.67 5.97
C MET A 147 -6.47 3.09 6.51
N PRO A 148 -7.51 3.31 5.68
CA PRO A 148 -8.89 3.44 6.16
C PRO A 148 -9.33 2.35 7.13
N ASP A 149 -9.07 1.08 6.81
CA ASP A 149 -9.46 -0.05 7.67
C ASP A 149 -8.80 0.03 9.05
N LEU A 150 -7.49 0.32 9.11
CA LEU A 150 -6.76 0.47 10.37
C LEU A 150 -7.27 1.66 11.18
N LEU A 151 -7.48 2.83 10.55
CA LEU A 151 -8.00 4.01 11.25
C LEU A 151 -9.38 3.74 11.85
N THR A 152 -10.26 3.04 11.11
CA THR A 152 -11.58 2.64 11.61
C THR A 152 -11.45 1.69 12.80
N ALA A 153 -10.56 0.69 12.72
CA ALA A 153 -10.31 -0.23 13.82
C ALA A 153 -9.79 0.49 15.08
N LEU A 154 -8.89 1.47 14.93
CA LEU A 154 -8.35 2.25 16.04
C LEU A 154 -9.39 3.17 16.69
N ILE A 155 -10.38 3.65 15.94
CA ILE A 155 -11.48 4.45 16.47
C ILE A 155 -12.48 3.57 17.22
N GLU A 156 -12.84 2.42 16.67
CA GLU A 156 -13.81 1.51 17.31
C GLU A 156 -13.22 0.74 18.50
N MET A 157 -11.90 0.49 18.49
CA MET A 157 -11.16 -0.27 19.49
C MET A 157 -9.86 0.47 19.87
N PRO A 158 -9.95 1.57 20.64
CA PRO A 158 -8.80 2.43 20.95
C PRO A 158 -7.67 1.73 21.70
N GLU A 159 -7.95 0.63 22.38
CA GLU A 159 -6.96 -0.19 23.11
C GLU A 159 -5.93 -0.86 22.18
N LEU A 160 -6.25 -1.03 20.88
CA LEU A 160 -5.31 -1.60 19.92
C LEU A 160 -4.05 -0.75 19.77
N LYS A 161 -4.14 0.56 20.04
CA LYS A 161 -3.02 1.52 19.99
C LYS A 161 -1.84 1.12 20.89
N ASP A 162 -2.10 0.47 22.01
CA ASP A 162 -1.09 0.19 23.02
C ASP A 162 0.03 -0.74 22.52
N ARG A 163 -0.25 -1.46 21.43
CA ARG A 163 0.71 -2.36 20.76
C ARG A 163 1.36 -1.74 19.51
N ILE A 164 0.82 -0.66 18.99
CA ILE A 164 1.27 -0.05 17.72
C ILE A 164 2.30 1.03 18.01
N ARG A 165 3.50 0.86 17.46
CA ARG A 165 4.64 1.78 17.65
C ARG A 165 4.71 2.86 16.58
N CYS A 166 4.37 2.52 15.35
CA CYS A 166 4.27 3.47 14.24
C CYS A 166 3.45 2.88 13.10
N ILE A 167 2.98 3.76 12.21
CA ILE A 167 2.19 3.41 11.03
C ILE A 167 2.85 4.01 9.80
N PHE A 168 3.20 3.17 8.82
CA PHE A 168 3.55 3.61 7.48
C PHE A 168 2.32 3.53 6.58
N ASN A 169 1.81 4.69 6.21
CA ASN A 169 0.71 4.86 5.27
C ASN A 169 1.28 4.76 3.84
N TRP A 170 1.36 3.55 3.34
CA TRP A 170 1.99 3.17 2.06
C TRP A 170 0.97 3.25 0.92
N ALA A 171 1.05 4.29 0.12
CA ALA A 171 0.07 4.56 -0.94
C ALA A 171 -1.37 4.36 -0.46
N GLY A 172 -1.64 4.72 0.80
CA GLY A 172 -2.94 4.55 1.42
C GLY A 172 -3.96 5.54 0.90
N ALA A 173 -5.22 5.34 1.28
CA ALA A 173 -6.32 6.19 0.88
C ALA A 173 -7.08 6.78 2.10
N PRO A 174 -6.41 7.37 3.11
CA PRO A 174 -7.10 7.92 4.28
C PRO A 174 -8.09 9.03 3.92
N GLY A 175 -7.82 9.81 2.86
CA GLY A 175 -8.68 10.86 2.33
C GLY A 175 -9.60 10.42 1.20
N GLY A 176 -9.58 9.13 0.83
CA GLY A 176 -10.39 8.59 -0.25
C GLY A 176 -9.81 8.80 -1.66
N SER A 177 -10.59 8.40 -2.65
CA SER A 177 -10.22 8.50 -4.07
C SER A 177 -11.39 9.02 -4.93
N PRO A 178 -11.16 10.02 -5.80
CA PRO A 178 -12.15 10.44 -6.79
C PRO A 178 -12.59 9.33 -7.74
N LEU A 179 -11.75 8.33 -7.99
CA LEU A 179 -12.16 7.16 -8.78
C LEU A 179 -13.19 6.32 -8.03
N ALA A 180 -13.06 6.19 -6.72
CA ALA A 180 -14.08 5.52 -5.89
C ALA A 180 -15.40 6.29 -5.91
N ASP A 181 -15.38 7.63 -5.94
CA ASP A 181 -16.60 8.45 -6.08
C ASP A 181 -17.33 8.14 -7.37
N ASN A 182 -16.60 8.06 -8.50
CA ASN A 182 -17.17 7.74 -9.82
C ASN A 182 -17.75 6.31 -9.86
N ILE A 183 -17.02 5.34 -9.32
CA ILE A 183 -17.49 3.94 -9.24
C ILE A 183 -18.74 3.86 -8.35
N PHE A 184 -18.70 4.45 -7.15
CA PHE A 184 -19.83 4.44 -6.22
C PHE A 184 -21.07 5.11 -6.83
N ALA A 185 -20.93 6.24 -7.51
CA ALA A 185 -22.02 6.91 -8.20
C ALA A 185 -22.70 6.00 -9.24
N SER A 186 -21.94 5.11 -9.90
CA SER A 186 -22.46 4.18 -10.91
C SER A 186 -23.19 2.97 -10.29
N ILE A 187 -22.80 2.54 -9.08
CA ILE A 187 -23.32 1.31 -8.45
C ILE A 187 -24.27 1.56 -7.27
N LYS A 188 -24.33 2.78 -6.71
CA LYS A 188 -25.12 3.06 -5.49
C LYS A 188 -26.61 2.71 -5.59
N ASN A 189 -27.20 2.84 -6.78
CA ASN A 189 -28.61 2.55 -7.04
C ASN A 189 -28.83 1.17 -7.67
N ALA A 190 -27.75 0.38 -7.88
CA ALA A 190 -27.89 -0.94 -8.47
C ALA A 190 -28.55 -1.91 -7.47
N ASP A 191 -29.49 -2.73 -7.96
CA ASP A 191 -30.07 -3.80 -7.17
C ASP A 191 -28.98 -4.83 -6.81
N MET A 192 -28.83 -5.12 -5.52
CA MET A 192 -27.87 -6.09 -5.00
C MET A 192 -28.11 -7.50 -5.58
N ALA A 193 -29.34 -7.81 -6.00
CA ALA A 193 -29.64 -9.06 -6.72
C ALA A 193 -29.09 -9.07 -8.16
N ALA A 194 -29.04 -7.90 -8.82
CA ALA A 194 -28.36 -7.72 -10.11
C ALA A 194 -26.83 -7.74 -9.99
N LEU A 195 -26.31 -7.37 -8.81
CA LEU A 195 -24.90 -7.46 -8.46
C LEU A 195 -24.42 -8.90 -8.18
N LYS A 196 -25.30 -9.91 -8.25
CA LYS A 196 -24.91 -11.33 -8.17
C LYS A 196 -24.00 -11.77 -9.33
N ASN A 197 -23.91 -11.02 -10.39
CA ASN A 197 -22.81 -11.10 -11.35
C ASN A 197 -21.59 -10.31 -10.85
N LEU A 198 -21.15 -10.64 -9.62
CA LEU A 198 -19.97 -10.10 -8.96
C LEU A 198 -18.77 -9.99 -9.91
N THR A 199 -18.60 -11.01 -10.75
CA THR A 199 -17.56 -11.08 -11.78
C THR A 199 -17.64 -9.92 -12.78
N GLU A 200 -18.84 -9.53 -13.20
CA GLU A 200 -19.00 -8.45 -14.21
C GLU A 200 -18.69 -7.09 -13.62
N ILE A 201 -19.12 -6.84 -12.38
CA ILE A 201 -18.87 -5.56 -11.70
C ILE A 201 -17.40 -5.43 -11.33
N ILE A 202 -16.82 -6.49 -10.81
CA ILE A 202 -15.40 -6.52 -10.48
C ILE A 202 -14.56 -6.37 -11.76
N LYS A 203 -14.96 -6.95 -12.88
CA LYS A 203 -14.28 -6.75 -14.18
C LYS A 203 -14.38 -5.32 -14.70
N VAL A 204 -15.45 -4.59 -14.39
CA VAL A 204 -15.55 -3.15 -14.69
C VAL A 204 -14.53 -2.36 -13.87
N VAL A 205 -14.31 -2.73 -12.61
CA VAL A 205 -13.30 -2.12 -11.75
C VAL A 205 -11.89 -2.54 -12.18
N ASN A 206 -11.73 -3.80 -12.58
CA ASN A 206 -10.44 -4.33 -12.99
C ASN A 206 -10.58 -5.62 -13.83
N PRO A 207 -10.25 -5.57 -15.14
CA PRO A 207 -10.33 -6.73 -16.02
C PRO A 207 -9.36 -7.87 -15.65
N MET A 208 -8.41 -7.60 -14.74
CA MET A 208 -7.41 -8.56 -14.27
C MET A 208 -7.92 -9.49 -13.18
N ILE A 209 -9.11 -9.26 -12.64
CA ILE A 209 -9.65 -10.06 -11.54
C ILE A 209 -10.01 -11.46 -12.01
N ASN A 210 -9.38 -12.43 -11.37
CA ASN A 210 -9.68 -13.84 -11.54
C ASN A 210 -10.36 -14.36 -10.26
N LEU A 211 -11.66 -14.61 -10.35
CA LEU A 211 -12.45 -15.28 -9.31
C LEU A 211 -12.24 -16.80 -9.39
N GLY A 212 -10.98 -17.26 -9.39
CA GLY A 212 -10.65 -18.68 -9.36
C GLY A 212 -10.75 -19.29 -7.95
N ASP A 213 -10.25 -20.51 -7.80
CA ASP A 213 -10.30 -21.34 -6.57
C ASP A 213 -9.68 -20.70 -5.30
N LYS A 214 -9.06 -19.53 -5.42
CA LYS A 214 -8.42 -18.80 -4.31
C LYS A 214 -9.37 -17.81 -3.62
N VAL A 215 -10.55 -17.59 -4.14
CA VAL A 215 -11.52 -16.65 -3.55
C VAL A 215 -12.05 -17.24 -2.26
N ARG A 216 -11.81 -16.55 -1.17
CA ARG A 216 -12.24 -16.93 0.17
C ARG A 216 -13.40 -16.06 0.63
N ARG A 217 -14.26 -16.58 1.50
CA ARG A 217 -15.29 -15.80 2.20
C ARG A 217 -16.25 -15.10 1.21
N LEU A 218 -16.73 -15.84 0.20
CA LEU A 218 -17.60 -15.33 -0.88
C LEU A 218 -18.91 -14.70 -0.36
N ASP A 219 -19.41 -15.19 0.74
CA ASP A 219 -20.63 -14.72 1.42
C ASP A 219 -20.45 -13.35 2.11
N GLU A 220 -19.18 -12.92 2.28
CA GLU A 220 -18.85 -11.65 2.93
C GLU A 220 -18.60 -10.50 1.93
N TYR A 221 -18.84 -10.71 0.63
CA TYR A 221 -18.65 -9.67 -0.39
C TYR A 221 -19.76 -8.61 -0.32
N HIS A 222 -19.37 -7.37 0.00
CA HIS A 222 -20.22 -6.17 0.01
C HIS A 222 -19.54 -5.05 -0.79
N ILE A 223 -19.57 -5.18 -2.14
CA ILE A 223 -18.83 -4.28 -3.05
C ILE A 223 -19.22 -2.83 -2.86
N LYS A 224 -20.51 -2.56 -2.68
CA LYS A 224 -21.03 -1.21 -2.49
C LYS A 224 -20.37 -0.57 -1.26
N ASP A 225 -20.40 -1.25 -0.12
CA ASP A 225 -19.82 -0.75 1.13
C ASP A 225 -18.29 -0.63 1.02
N ALA A 226 -17.64 -1.58 0.32
CA ALA A 226 -16.21 -1.54 0.10
C ALA A 226 -15.77 -0.29 -0.68
N VAL A 227 -16.52 0.06 -1.75
CA VAL A 227 -16.24 1.23 -2.58
C VAL A 227 -16.63 2.52 -1.85
N GLU A 228 -17.81 2.54 -1.19
CA GLU A 228 -18.29 3.69 -0.42
C GLU A 228 -17.29 4.10 0.65
N SER A 229 -16.73 3.15 1.39
CA SER A 229 -15.80 3.39 2.49
C SER A 229 -14.48 4.06 2.09
N ILE A 230 -14.19 4.13 0.79
CA ILE A 230 -13.01 4.83 0.24
C ILE A 230 -13.39 5.97 -0.73
N THR A 231 -14.66 6.41 -0.75
CA THR A 231 -15.04 7.65 -1.42
C THR A 231 -14.47 8.85 -0.70
N THR A 232 -14.25 9.95 -1.43
CA THR A 232 -13.71 11.19 -0.84
C THR A 232 -14.65 11.76 0.21
N THR A 233 -15.96 11.76 -0.06
CA THR A 233 -16.96 12.25 0.89
C THR A 233 -16.94 11.45 2.20
N TYR A 234 -17.03 10.11 2.11
CA TYR A 234 -17.01 9.25 3.29
C TYR A 234 -15.75 9.44 4.14
N ARG A 235 -14.59 9.49 3.48
CA ARG A 235 -13.31 9.64 4.19
C ARG A 235 -13.11 11.03 4.79
N GLN A 236 -13.57 12.09 4.13
CA GLN A 236 -13.52 13.44 4.66
C GLN A 236 -14.41 13.57 5.90
N GLU A 237 -15.63 13.04 5.86
CA GLU A 237 -16.53 13.00 7.02
C GLU A 237 -15.92 12.21 8.18
N PHE A 238 -15.34 11.05 7.92
CA PHE A 238 -14.65 10.25 8.91
C PHE A 238 -13.49 11.02 9.55
N LEU A 239 -12.61 11.61 8.76
CA LEU A 239 -11.47 12.38 9.27
C LEU A 239 -11.93 13.63 10.03
N GLN A 240 -12.91 14.37 9.52
CA GLN A 240 -13.45 15.54 10.21
C GLN A 240 -13.97 15.18 11.61
N LYS A 241 -14.62 14.03 11.74
CA LYS A 241 -15.17 13.55 13.01
C LYS A 241 -14.10 13.04 13.96
N HIS A 242 -13.12 12.29 13.46
CA HIS A 242 -12.23 11.47 14.29
C HIS A 242 -10.77 11.91 14.34
N LEU A 243 -10.35 12.95 13.57
CA LEU A 243 -8.94 13.35 13.51
C LEU A 243 -8.37 13.67 14.90
N LYS A 244 -9.13 14.36 15.75
CA LYS A 244 -8.69 14.68 17.11
C LYS A 244 -8.50 13.44 18.00
N GLU A 245 -9.27 12.38 17.76
CA GLU A 245 -9.13 11.12 18.47
C GLU A 245 -7.88 10.37 18.00
N ILE A 246 -7.65 10.37 16.68
CA ILE A 246 -6.45 9.81 16.06
C ILE A 246 -5.20 10.51 16.60
N ASP A 247 -5.18 11.83 16.66
CA ASP A 247 -4.07 12.62 17.20
C ASP A 247 -3.77 12.26 18.68
N LYS A 248 -4.80 12.07 19.48
CA LYS A 248 -4.66 11.69 20.90
C LYS A 248 -4.09 10.29 21.11
N MET A 249 -4.12 9.42 20.10
CA MET A 249 -3.49 8.11 20.19
C MET A 249 -1.97 8.19 20.26
N ASN A 250 -1.39 9.31 19.82
CA ASN A 250 0.04 9.61 19.87
C ASN A 250 0.89 8.54 19.14
N ILE A 251 0.38 8.01 18.03
CA ILE A 251 1.09 7.06 17.18
C ILE A 251 1.70 7.83 16.01
N PRO A 252 3.02 7.79 15.79
CA PRO A 252 3.64 8.39 14.61
C PRO A 252 3.10 7.76 13.31
N ILE A 253 2.69 8.60 12.36
CA ILE A 253 2.20 8.19 11.04
C ILE A 253 3.14 8.75 9.98
N PHE A 254 3.63 7.90 9.09
CA PHE A 254 4.52 8.29 8.00
C PHE A 254 3.80 8.11 6.67
N ASN A 255 3.44 9.22 6.02
CA ASN A 255 2.81 9.19 4.71
C ASN A 255 3.89 8.90 3.64
N ILE A 256 3.67 7.86 2.87
CA ILE A 256 4.45 7.50 1.69
C ILE A 256 3.46 7.33 0.55
N SER A 257 3.54 8.21 -0.43
CA SER A 257 2.64 8.24 -1.58
C SER A 257 3.34 7.80 -2.86
N GLY A 258 2.58 7.44 -3.87
CA GLY A 258 3.09 7.18 -5.21
C GLY A 258 2.80 8.32 -6.18
N SER A 259 3.59 8.42 -7.24
CA SER A 259 3.31 9.29 -8.37
C SER A 259 3.74 8.62 -9.67
N THR A 260 2.87 8.70 -10.67
CA THR A 260 3.07 8.12 -11.99
C THR A 260 2.59 9.06 -13.08
N THR A 261 2.80 8.69 -14.33
CA THR A 261 2.26 9.41 -15.49
C THR A 261 1.38 8.50 -16.34
N VAL A 262 0.59 9.07 -17.23
CA VAL A 262 -0.31 8.31 -18.13
C VAL A 262 0.43 7.25 -18.95
N THR A 263 1.70 7.49 -19.29
CA THR A 263 2.51 6.57 -20.10
C THR A 263 3.21 5.47 -19.28
N GLU A 264 3.12 5.54 -17.95
CA GLU A 264 3.78 4.60 -17.03
C GLU A 264 2.80 3.63 -16.37
N VAL A 265 1.57 3.57 -16.86
CA VAL A 265 0.52 2.69 -16.32
C VAL A 265 0.03 1.70 -17.38
N PRO A 266 -0.58 0.57 -16.95
CA PRO A 266 -1.27 -0.32 -17.89
C PRO A 266 -2.29 0.45 -18.73
N TYR A 267 -2.37 0.15 -20.03
CA TYR A 267 -3.18 0.93 -20.99
C TYR A 267 -4.66 1.08 -20.55
N PHE A 268 -5.23 0.07 -19.92
CA PHE A 268 -6.60 0.09 -19.42
C PHE A 268 -6.78 0.94 -18.16
N GLN A 269 -5.69 1.45 -17.55
CA GLN A 269 -5.69 2.37 -16.41
C GLN A 269 -5.36 3.82 -16.80
N MET A 270 -4.99 4.07 -18.06
CA MET A 270 -4.63 5.42 -18.53
C MET A 270 -5.76 6.43 -18.28
N GLN A 271 -7.01 6.02 -18.51
CA GLN A 271 -8.18 6.87 -18.24
C GLN A 271 -8.28 7.25 -16.76
N GLY A 272 -7.96 6.33 -15.84
CA GLY A 272 -7.95 6.61 -14.41
C GLY A 272 -6.95 7.70 -14.04
N VAL A 273 -5.73 7.64 -14.58
CA VAL A 273 -4.71 8.70 -14.38
C VAL A 273 -5.18 10.04 -14.95
N MET A 274 -5.74 10.06 -16.16
CA MET A 274 -6.27 11.29 -16.76
C MET A 274 -7.41 11.88 -15.93
N GLU A 275 -8.25 11.04 -15.33
CA GLU A 275 -9.32 11.48 -14.44
C GLU A 275 -8.76 12.09 -13.16
N LEU A 276 -7.80 11.43 -12.52
CA LEU A 276 -7.16 11.93 -11.31
C LEU A 276 -6.34 13.20 -11.55
N ASN A 277 -5.75 13.37 -12.74
CA ASN A 277 -5.01 14.57 -13.11
C ASN A 277 -5.88 15.85 -13.10
N LYS A 278 -7.20 15.73 -13.14
CA LYS A 278 -8.13 16.86 -12.97
C LYS A 278 -8.12 17.41 -11.54
N TYR A 279 -7.74 16.60 -10.58
CA TYR A 279 -7.69 16.93 -9.16
C TYR A 279 -6.25 17.17 -8.69
N ASP A 280 -5.32 16.32 -9.13
CA ASP A 280 -3.92 16.38 -8.73
C ASP A 280 -3.04 15.67 -9.81
N ALA A 281 -2.10 16.40 -10.37
CA ALA A 281 -1.16 15.84 -11.34
C ALA A 281 -0.22 14.78 -10.73
N ASN A 282 0.01 14.85 -9.42
CA ASN A 282 0.78 13.85 -8.67
C ASN A 282 -0.19 12.81 -8.09
N ASN A 283 -0.44 11.76 -8.82
CA ASN A 283 -1.26 10.63 -8.38
C ASN A 283 -0.60 9.31 -8.78
N ASP A 284 -1.03 8.25 -8.15
CA ASP A 284 -0.48 6.91 -8.37
C ASP A 284 -1.38 6.01 -9.22
N MET A 285 -2.28 6.59 -10.04
CA MET A 285 -3.27 5.86 -10.85
C MET A 285 -4.56 5.49 -10.08
N GLN A 286 -4.55 5.48 -8.76
CA GLN A 286 -5.70 5.10 -7.91
C GLN A 286 -6.04 6.19 -6.89
N VAL A 287 -5.03 6.86 -6.35
CA VAL A 287 -5.18 7.86 -5.29
C VAL A 287 -4.37 9.12 -5.63
N THR A 288 -4.92 10.28 -5.35
CA THR A 288 -4.23 11.57 -5.43
C THR A 288 -3.29 11.77 -4.24
N GLN A 289 -2.32 12.69 -4.32
CA GLN A 289 -1.47 13.04 -3.16
C GLN A 289 -2.29 13.51 -1.97
N HIS A 290 -3.35 14.27 -2.24
CA HIS A 290 -4.26 14.73 -1.18
C HIS A 290 -5.01 13.56 -0.53
N GLY A 291 -5.52 12.62 -1.31
CA GLY A 291 -6.21 11.43 -0.81
C GLY A 291 -5.29 10.43 -0.09
N ALA A 292 -4.01 10.42 -0.48
CA ALA A 292 -3.01 9.50 0.06
C ALA A 292 -2.43 9.92 1.42
N LYS A 293 -2.74 11.12 1.91
CA LYS A 293 -2.14 11.68 3.12
C LYS A 293 -3.17 11.95 4.20
N ILE A 294 -2.76 11.83 5.45
CA ILE A 294 -3.51 12.30 6.59
C ILE A 294 -2.86 13.58 7.12
N ALA A 295 -3.64 14.65 7.17
CA ALA A 295 -3.21 15.94 7.70
C ALA A 295 -3.39 15.95 9.21
N SER A 296 -2.39 15.48 9.94
CA SER A 296 -2.38 15.35 11.40
C SER A 296 -1.03 15.82 11.95
N PRO A 297 -0.96 16.42 13.14
CA PRO A 297 0.31 16.69 13.82
C PRO A 297 1.15 15.45 14.07
N MET A 298 0.52 14.27 14.12
CA MET A 298 1.21 12.98 14.27
C MET A 298 1.71 12.40 12.95
N ALA A 299 1.35 13.01 11.81
CA ALA A 299 1.72 12.54 10.49
C ALA A 299 2.85 13.35 9.87
N THR A 300 3.79 12.66 9.24
CA THR A 300 4.90 13.27 8.49
C THR A 300 4.88 12.74 7.06
N ASP A 301 4.96 13.62 6.08
CA ASP A 301 5.17 13.25 4.69
C ASP A 301 6.64 12.82 4.51
N LEU A 302 6.85 11.53 4.25
CA LEU A 302 8.18 10.95 4.24
C LEU A 302 8.77 10.83 2.84
N ALA A 303 7.98 10.36 1.89
CA ALA A 303 8.45 10.16 0.52
C ALA A 303 7.31 10.16 -0.49
N MET A 304 7.62 10.56 -1.72
CA MET A 304 6.82 10.33 -2.90
C MET A 304 7.58 9.39 -3.84
N LEU A 305 7.04 8.19 -4.04
CA LEU A 305 7.68 7.13 -4.80
C LEU A 305 7.36 7.23 -6.29
N HIS A 306 8.31 6.81 -7.12
CA HIS A 306 8.11 6.75 -8.55
C HIS A 306 7.51 5.41 -8.96
N GLY A 307 6.21 5.35 -9.06
CA GLY A 307 5.49 4.15 -9.47
C GLY A 307 3.98 4.33 -9.38
N HIS A 308 3.25 3.54 -10.14
CA HIS A 308 1.81 3.48 -10.03
C HIS A 308 1.41 2.56 -8.85
N HIS A 309 0.17 2.67 -8.42
CA HIS A 309 -0.36 2.03 -7.21
C HIS A 309 -0.03 0.53 -7.08
N TRP A 310 -0.11 -0.20 -8.19
CA TRP A 310 0.20 -1.64 -8.20
C TRP A 310 1.70 -1.91 -8.27
N ASP A 311 2.46 -1.10 -9.00
CA ASP A 311 3.91 -1.21 -9.09
C ASP A 311 4.56 -1.14 -7.70
N LEU A 312 4.05 -0.25 -6.85
CA LEU A 312 4.56 -0.05 -5.49
C LEU A 312 4.40 -1.28 -4.58
N SER A 313 3.51 -2.21 -4.90
CA SER A 313 3.15 -3.27 -3.94
C SER A 313 3.15 -4.68 -4.53
N TYR A 314 2.81 -4.85 -5.80
CA TYR A 314 2.68 -6.18 -6.38
C TYR A 314 3.95 -6.64 -7.10
N SER A 315 4.25 -7.93 -7.00
CA SER A 315 5.25 -8.61 -7.85
C SER A 315 4.79 -8.64 -9.31
N PRO A 316 5.68 -8.92 -10.28
CA PRO A 316 5.31 -9.04 -11.68
C PRO A 316 4.13 -9.98 -11.89
N PHE A 317 3.11 -9.53 -12.60
CA PHE A 317 1.99 -10.40 -12.94
C PHE A 317 2.44 -11.49 -13.92
N PRO A 318 1.85 -12.70 -13.89
CA PRO A 318 2.15 -13.76 -14.86
C PRO A 318 2.00 -13.24 -16.29
N LYS A 319 2.91 -13.63 -17.20
CA LYS A 319 2.96 -13.11 -18.57
C LYS A 319 1.64 -13.27 -19.33
N ASN A 320 0.95 -14.40 -19.14
CA ASN A 320 -0.35 -14.69 -19.74
C ASN A 320 -1.50 -13.83 -19.18
N MET A 321 -1.27 -13.09 -18.09
CA MET A 321 -2.26 -12.22 -17.44
C MET A 321 -1.94 -10.72 -17.62
N ARG A 322 -0.94 -10.38 -18.43
CA ARG A 322 -0.55 -8.98 -18.65
C ARG A 322 -1.32 -8.30 -19.78
N PHE A 323 -2.08 -9.02 -20.56
CA PHE A 323 -2.88 -8.50 -21.70
C PHE A 323 -2.09 -7.56 -22.63
N GLY A 324 -0.82 -7.87 -22.86
CA GLY A 324 0.06 -7.04 -23.70
C GLY A 324 0.57 -5.75 -23.04
N SER A 325 0.27 -5.51 -21.77
CA SER A 325 0.77 -4.33 -21.06
C SER A 325 2.15 -4.60 -20.46
N ALA A 326 3.14 -3.77 -20.81
CA ALA A 326 4.48 -3.83 -20.24
C ALA A 326 4.52 -3.38 -18.77
N HIS A 327 3.58 -2.52 -18.35
CA HIS A 327 3.55 -1.91 -17.02
C HIS A 327 2.96 -2.83 -15.93
N LEU A 328 2.78 -4.10 -16.20
CA LEU A 328 2.41 -5.14 -15.24
C LEU A 328 3.61 -6.03 -14.86
N ASP A 329 4.82 -5.63 -15.20
CA ASP A 329 6.06 -6.23 -14.72
C ASP A 329 6.54 -5.69 -13.37
N HIS A 330 5.92 -4.62 -12.90
CA HIS A 330 6.08 -4.02 -11.56
C HIS A 330 7.54 -3.94 -11.08
N PRO A 331 8.38 -3.15 -11.75
CA PRO A 331 9.82 -3.10 -11.48
C PRO A 331 10.20 -2.33 -10.22
N PHE A 332 9.25 -1.71 -9.51
CA PHE A 332 9.56 -0.97 -8.29
C PHE A 332 10.23 -1.87 -7.23
N PRO A 333 11.32 -1.43 -6.58
CA PRO A 333 12.08 -2.23 -5.62
C PRO A 333 11.44 -2.28 -4.23
N LYS A 334 10.42 -3.11 -4.07
CA LYS A 334 9.59 -3.22 -2.85
C LYS A 334 10.36 -3.68 -1.63
N GLU A 335 11.33 -4.59 -1.80
CA GLU A 335 12.17 -5.05 -0.69
C GLU A 335 13.03 -3.91 -0.15
N ALA A 336 13.66 -3.12 -1.04
CA ALA A 336 14.44 -1.95 -0.65
C ALA A 336 13.58 -0.93 0.11
N ALA A 337 12.37 -0.68 -0.37
CA ALA A 337 11.46 0.26 0.28
C ALA A 337 11.03 -0.21 1.68
N ALA A 338 10.65 -1.47 1.82
CA ALA A 338 10.28 -2.04 3.13
C ALA A 338 11.51 -2.09 4.08
N THR A 339 12.68 -2.40 3.56
CA THR A 339 13.95 -2.30 4.30
C THR A 339 14.20 -0.87 4.79
N ALA A 340 13.97 0.13 3.94
CA ALA A 340 14.12 1.54 4.31
C ALA A 340 13.17 1.94 5.45
N MET A 341 11.91 1.51 5.40
CA MET A 341 10.94 1.75 6.47
C MET A 341 11.38 1.13 7.80
N ILE A 342 11.85 -0.12 7.79
CA ILE A 342 12.35 -0.81 8.99
C ILE A 342 13.56 -0.07 9.58
N LYS A 343 14.55 0.24 8.77
CA LYS A 343 15.74 0.99 9.21
C LYS A 343 15.37 2.37 9.75
N PHE A 344 14.45 3.06 9.10
CA PHE A 344 13.97 4.37 9.53
C PHE A 344 13.28 4.31 10.90
N ALA A 345 12.34 3.38 11.09
CA ALA A 345 11.67 3.20 12.37
C ALA A 345 12.64 2.81 13.49
N PHE A 346 13.65 1.98 13.18
CA PHE A 346 14.68 1.59 14.12
C PHE A 346 15.58 2.76 14.53
N GLU A 347 16.02 3.59 13.56
CA GLU A 347 16.84 4.79 13.85
C GLU A 347 16.08 5.83 14.68
N LEU A 348 14.76 5.89 14.57
CA LEU A 348 13.91 6.72 15.41
C LEU A 348 13.65 6.13 16.81
N GLY A 349 14.10 4.88 17.07
CA GLY A 349 13.86 4.20 18.33
C GLY A 349 12.41 3.76 18.53
N LEU A 350 11.63 3.62 17.47
CA LEU A 350 10.23 3.18 17.51
C LEU A 350 10.09 1.65 17.60
N ILE A 351 11.10 0.93 17.11
CA ILE A 351 11.18 -0.54 17.10
C ILE A 351 12.55 -1.01 17.55
N ASP A 352 12.66 -2.26 18.05
CA ASP A 352 13.85 -2.89 18.60
C ASP A 352 14.03 -4.37 18.17
#